data_4e90a1d6dee7cbf6ddc9e5c1b8885758
#
_entry.id   4e90a1d6dee7cbf6ddc9e5c1b8885758
#
_cell.length_a   1.000
_cell.length_b   1.000
_cell.length_c   1.000
_cell.angle_alpha   90.00
_cell.angle_beta   90.00
_cell.angle_gamma   90.00
#
_symmetry.space_group_name_H-M   'P 1'
#
loop_
_entity.id
_entity.type
_entity.pdbx_description
1 polymer ?
#
loop_
_entity_poly.entity_id
_entity_poly.type
_entity_poly.pdbx_seq_one_letter_code
_entity_poly.pdbx_strand_id
1 'polypeptide(L)'
;MKRKRRKGPRIHPKYIYIFFSILCAILVVLSFKFSDRLSGVKATVGDMMSPMQSGINKVGKAISDKMDLLHSKEDLLAENKQLKEKIDAISYDNKILAGENNDLDNYRELYQLDQKYPDYPKVAATVIGRDGNNWFHLFTIDKGKKDGIAVDMNVIAGNGLVGIVSEVGDHYAKVRAIIDDKSNVSAMFENTGETCIVKGNMESIYKGYIDVTMISNNVTAKNGDSVVTSHISDKFLPGLLVGYISDITQETDGLSKSGHLTPVVSFDKLETVLIITTLKDSSEIEDIKNYD
;
A
#
# COMPACT_ATOMS: atom_id res chain seq x y z
N MET A 1 33.33 -61.40 -69.68
CA MET A 1 33.23 -60.43 -70.78
C MET A 1 33.82 -59.08 -70.39
N LYS A 2 35.01 -58.74 -70.90
CA LYS A 2 35.68 -57.47 -70.55
C LYS A 2 35.28 -56.39 -71.56
N ARG A 3 34.59 -55.33 -71.10
CA ARG A 3 34.24 -54.14 -71.90
C ARG A 3 35.49 -53.24 -72.08
N LYS A 4 35.97 -53.10 -73.30
CA LYS A 4 37.04 -52.13 -73.71
C LYS A 4 36.50 -50.71 -73.62
N ARG A 5 37.07 -49.85 -72.72
CA ARG A 5 36.84 -48.39 -72.70
C ARG A 5 37.60 -47.79 -73.88
N ARG A 6 36.86 -47.13 -74.82
CA ARG A 6 37.47 -46.29 -75.86
C ARG A 6 38.02 -44.99 -75.22
N LYS A 7 39.35 -44.80 -75.35
CA LYS A 7 39.98 -43.53 -74.99
C LYS A 7 39.68 -42.51 -76.10
N GLY A 8 38.93 -41.45 -75.79
CA GLY A 8 38.73 -40.29 -76.68
C GLY A 8 40.05 -39.49 -76.84
N PRO A 9 40.20 -38.69 -77.90
CA PRO A 9 41.43 -37.93 -78.16
C PRO A 9 41.68 -36.92 -77.04
N ARG A 10 42.86 -36.94 -76.44
CA ARG A 10 43.33 -35.98 -75.45
C ARG A 10 43.79 -34.72 -76.21
N ILE A 11 42.91 -33.71 -76.27
CA ILE A 11 43.26 -32.38 -76.79
C ILE A 11 44.10 -31.70 -75.70
N HIS A 12 45.31 -31.26 -76.03
CA HIS A 12 46.17 -30.56 -75.08
C HIS A 12 45.53 -29.22 -74.65
N PRO A 13 45.48 -28.90 -73.35
CA PRO A 13 44.77 -27.68 -72.83
C PRO A 13 45.22 -26.38 -73.53
N LYS A 14 46.42 -26.32 -74.02
CA LYS A 14 46.95 -25.15 -74.79
C LYS A 14 46.11 -24.85 -76.07
N TYR A 15 45.63 -25.88 -76.78
CA TYR A 15 44.78 -25.66 -77.96
C TYR A 15 43.39 -25.17 -77.64
N ILE A 16 42.88 -25.50 -76.45
CA ILE A 16 41.60 -25.06 -75.95
C ILE A 16 41.67 -23.51 -75.68
N TYR A 17 42.75 -23.07 -75.05
CA TYR A 17 42.95 -21.61 -74.82
C TYR A 17 43.12 -20.83 -76.10
N ILE A 18 43.89 -21.35 -77.08
CA ILE A 18 44.08 -20.75 -78.39
C ILE A 18 42.75 -20.69 -79.14
N PHE A 19 41.96 -21.77 -79.11
CA PHE A 19 40.63 -21.77 -79.70
C PHE A 19 39.69 -20.72 -79.11
N PHE A 20 39.63 -20.62 -77.77
CA PHE A 20 38.84 -19.63 -77.06
C PHE A 20 39.31 -18.19 -77.33
N SER A 21 40.64 -17.97 -77.43
CA SER A 21 41.22 -16.65 -77.76
C SER A 21 40.84 -16.22 -79.15
N ILE A 22 40.95 -17.16 -80.13
CA ILE A 22 40.58 -16.86 -81.55
C ILE A 22 39.06 -16.63 -81.63
N LEU A 23 38.25 -17.41 -80.95
CA LEU A 23 36.80 -17.26 -80.87
C LEU A 23 36.39 -15.91 -80.28
N CYS A 24 37.04 -15.44 -79.24
CA CYS A 24 36.81 -14.12 -78.67
C CYS A 24 37.21 -13.02 -79.58
N ALA A 25 38.34 -13.16 -80.26
CA ALA A 25 38.80 -12.17 -81.23
C ALA A 25 37.82 -12.04 -82.47
N ILE A 26 37.30 -13.20 -82.92
CA ILE A 26 36.32 -13.26 -83.98
C ILE A 26 34.99 -12.56 -83.54
N LEU A 27 34.56 -12.82 -82.33
CA LEU A 27 33.36 -12.23 -81.73
C LEU A 27 33.47 -10.71 -81.58
N VAL A 28 34.65 -10.21 -81.17
CA VAL A 28 34.96 -8.79 -81.07
C VAL A 28 34.92 -8.13 -82.49
N VAL A 29 35.53 -8.75 -83.46
CA VAL A 29 35.55 -8.26 -84.88
C VAL A 29 34.15 -8.30 -85.50
N LEU A 30 33.39 -9.37 -85.29
CA LEU A 30 31.97 -9.48 -85.65
C LEU A 30 31.10 -8.41 -84.96
N SER A 31 31.36 -8.13 -83.69
CA SER A 31 30.65 -7.07 -82.93
C SER A 31 30.90 -5.66 -83.58
N PHE A 32 32.12 -5.37 -84.00
CA PHE A 32 32.44 -4.12 -84.66
C PHE A 32 31.85 -4.03 -86.07
N LYS A 33 31.86 -5.12 -86.88
CA LYS A 33 31.42 -5.12 -88.28
C LYS A 33 29.88 -5.20 -88.42
N PHE A 34 29.16 -5.66 -87.41
CA PHE A 34 27.70 -5.75 -87.36
C PHE A 34 27.07 -4.73 -86.43
N SER A 35 27.80 -3.70 -85.96
CA SER A 35 27.32 -2.68 -85.04
C SER A 35 26.01 -1.99 -85.55
N ASP A 36 25.86 -1.74 -86.85
CA ASP A 36 24.73 -1.01 -87.44
C ASP A 36 23.44 -1.86 -87.64
N ARG A 37 23.62 -3.21 -87.67
CA ARG A 37 22.43 -4.12 -87.71
C ARG A 37 21.94 -4.63 -86.41
N LEU A 38 22.68 -4.37 -85.32
CA LEU A 38 22.35 -4.76 -83.98
C LEU A 38 21.62 -3.70 -83.14
N SER A 39 21.30 -2.55 -83.72
CA SER A 39 20.51 -1.49 -83.10
C SER A 39 19.09 -1.94 -82.72
N GLY A 40 18.46 -2.84 -83.54
CA GLY A 40 17.17 -3.42 -83.23
C GLY A 40 17.17 -4.46 -82.10
N VAL A 41 18.28 -5.15 -81.92
CA VAL A 41 18.43 -6.15 -80.86
C VAL A 41 18.71 -5.50 -79.44
N LYS A 42 19.35 -4.32 -79.46
CA LYS A 42 19.57 -3.53 -78.26
C LYS A 42 18.27 -3.04 -77.64
N ALA A 43 17.29 -2.64 -78.43
CA ALA A 43 15.98 -2.19 -77.96
C ALA A 43 15.18 -3.34 -77.37
N THR A 44 15.17 -4.53 -78.01
CA THR A 44 14.42 -5.70 -77.57
C THR A 44 15.03 -6.36 -76.32
N VAL A 45 16.35 -6.34 -76.13
CA VAL A 45 17.03 -6.86 -74.89
C VAL A 45 16.83 -5.88 -73.72
N GLY A 46 16.83 -4.56 -73.98
CA GLY A 46 16.53 -3.55 -72.99
C GLY A 46 15.10 -3.67 -72.41
N ASP A 47 14.13 -3.84 -73.31
CA ASP A 47 12.72 -3.98 -72.94
C ASP A 47 12.42 -5.32 -72.23
N MET A 48 13.19 -6.40 -72.49
CA MET A 48 13.04 -7.67 -71.83
C MET A 48 13.71 -7.70 -70.42
N MET A 49 14.74 -6.87 -70.20
CA MET A 49 15.40 -6.78 -68.88
C MET A 49 14.74 -5.76 -67.94
N SER A 50 14.00 -4.79 -68.47
CA SER A 50 13.30 -3.77 -67.66
C SER A 50 12.29 -4.37 -66.66
N PRO A 51 11.40 -5.33 -67.02
CA PRO A 51 10.47 -5.91 -66.07
C PRO A 51 11.16 -6.80 -65.00
N MET A 52 12.31 -7.41 -65.36
CA MET A 52 13.06 -8.24 -64.43
C MET A 52 13.76 -7.40 -63.34
N GLN A 53 14.28 -6.24 -63.69
CA GLN A 53 14.90 -5.28 -62.82
C GLN A 53 13.87 -4.60 -61.89
N SER A 54 12.67 -4.30 -62.41
CA SER A 54 11.57 -3.78 -61.62
C SER A 54 10.98 -4.82 -60.66
N GLY A 55 10.98 -6.10 -61.03
CA GLY A 55 10.57 -7.22 -60.19
C GLY A 55 11.52 -7.44 -59.01
N ILE A 56 12.83 -7.45 -59.23
CA ILE A 56 13.85 -7.60 -58.20
C ILE A 56 13.81 -6.44 -57.20
N ASN A 57 13.64 -5.20 -57.69
CA ASN A 57 13.52 -4.03 -56.82
C ASN A 57 12.24 -4.04 -55.97
N LYS A 58 11.12 -4.54 -56.48
CA LYS A 58 9.87 -4.70 -55.72
C LYS A 58 9.97 -5.77 -54.65
N VAL A 59 10.60 -6.89 -54.99
CA VAL A 59 10.85 -7.97 -54.00
C VAL A 59 11.87 -7.51 -52.95
N GLY A 60 12.95 -6.83 -53.34
CA GLY A 60 13.93 -6.29 -52.43
C GLY A 60 13.32 -5.27 -51.45
N LYS A 61 12.50 -4.35 -51.93
CA LYS A 61 11.74 -3.42 -51.09
C LYS A 61 10.79 -4.14 -50.14
N ALA A 62 10.01 -5.09 -50.63
CA ALA A 62 9.07 -5.83 -49.80
C ALA A 62 9.75 -6.66 -48.70
N ILE A 63 10.96 -7.16 -48.94
CA ILE A 63 11.77 -7.86 -47.93
C ILE A 63 12.36 -6.84 -46.93
N SER A 64 12.87 -5.69 -47.39
CA SER A 64 13.37 -4.63 -46.53
C SER A 64 12.28 -4.09 -45.64
N ASP A 65 11.12 -3.76 -46.16
CA ASP A 65 9.95 -3.23 -45.43
C ASP A 65 9.46 -4.23 -44.36
N LYS A 66 9.50 -5.55 -44.65
CA LYS A 66 9.18 -6.59 -43.67
C LYS A 66 10.25 -6.76 -42.59
N MET A 67 11.51 -6.59 -42.96
CA MET A 67 12.63 -6.70 -42.03
C MET A 67 12.67 -5.48 -41.08
N ASP A 68 12.40 -4.30 -41.58
CA ASP A 68 12.26 -3.07 -40.83
C ASP A 68 11.06 -3.16 -39.83
N LEU A 69 9.93 -3.74 -40.28
CA LEU A 69 8.78 -4.03 -39.42
C LEU A 69 9.09 -5.04 -38.31
N LEU A 70 9.90 -6.06 -38.57
CA LEU A 70 10.31 -7.05 -37.57
C LEU A 70 11.24 -6.45 -36.55
N HIS A 71 12.24 -5.67 -36.95
CA HIS A 71 13.12 -4.94 -36.06
C HIS A 71 12.33 -3.95 -35.18
N SER A 72 11.45 -3.16 -35.81
CA SER A 72 10.57 -2.25 -35.05
C SER A 72 9.68 -2.98 -34.04
N LYS A 73 9.20 -4.19 -34.36
CA LYS A 73 8.41 -4.99 -33.43
C LYS A 73 9.24 -5.52 -32.26
N GLU A 74 10.46 -5.97 -32.53
CA GLU A 74 11.38 -6.44 -31.47
C GLU A 74 11.78 -5.27 -30.54
N ASP A 75 12.07 -4.11 -31.09
CA ASP A 75 12.38 -2.90 -30.32
C ASP A 75 11.18 -2.47 -29.45
N LEU A 76 9.97 -2.48 -30.01
CA LEU A 76 8.75 -2.16 -29.28
C LEU A 76 8.45 -3.19 -28.18
N LEU A 77 8.73 -4.47 -28.41
CA LEU A 77 8.58 -5.51 -27.38
C LEU A 77 9.59 -5.34 -26.24
N ALA A 78 10.84 -5.00 -26.59
CA ALA A 78 11.88 -4.71 -25.62
C ALA A 78 11.55 -3.46 -24.80
N GLU A 79 11.10 -2.38 -25.45
CA GLU A 79 10.65 -1.16 -24.79
C GLU A 79 9.43 -1.42 -23.88
N ASN A 80 8.44 -2.18 -24.36
CA ASN A 80 7.27 -2.55 -23.54
C ASN A 80 7.66 -3.34 -22.30
N LYS A 81 8.63 -4.27 -22.44
CA LYS A 81 9.16 -5.01 -21.30
C LYS A 81 9.88 -4.09 -20.31
N GLN A 82 10.73 -3.20 -20.78
CA GLN A 82 11.42 -2.23 -19.94
C GLN A 82 10.44 -1.27 -19.23
N LEU A 83 9.41 -0.82 -19.94
CA LEU A 83 8.38 0.03 -19.37
C LEU A 83 7.59 -0.70 -18.27
N LYS A 84 7.26 -1.97 -18.48
CA LYS A 84 6.61 -2.80 -17.43
C LYS A 84 7.50 -2.97 -16.22
N GLU A 85 8.77 -3.30 -16.41
CA GLU A 85 9.75 -3.42 -15.30
C GLU A 85 9.88 -2.08 -14.52
N LYS A 86 9.89 -0.94 -15.22
CA LYS A 86 9.87 0.38 -14.58
C LYS A 86 8.57 0.67 -13.81
N ILE A 87 7.42 0.29 -14.39
CA ILE A 87 6.12 0.44 -13.72
C ILE A 87 6.09 -0.40 -12.43
N ASP A 88 6.55 -1.65 -12.49
CA ASP A 88 6.61 -2.53 -11.33
C ASP A 88 7.53 -1.98 -10.25
N ALA A 89 8.71 -1.47 -10.61
CA ALA A 89 9.65 -0.84 -9.69
C ALA A 89 9.04 0.43 -9.04
N ILE A 90 8.47 1.33 -9.84
CA ILE A 90 7.82 2.55 -9.34
C ILE A 90 6.62 2.21 -8.44
N SER A 91 5.84 1.19 -8.80
CA SER A 91 4.70 0.73 -7.99
C SER A 91 5.16 0.18 -6.64
N TYR A 92 6.27 -0.57 -6.63
CA TYR A 92 6.89 -1.06 -5.40
C TYR A 92 7.40 0.09 -4.51
N ASP A 93 8.14 1.04 -5.09
CA ASP A 93 8.65 2.21 -4.38
C ASP A 93 7.51 3.07 -3.82
N ASN A 94 6.44 3.28 -4.60
CA ASN A 94 5.25 4.01 -4.13
C ASN A 94 4.58 3.30 -2.94
N LYS A 95 4.54 1.97 -2.93
CA LYS A 95 3.98 1.20 -1.82
C LYS A 95 4.82 1.35 -0.54
N ILE A 96 6.15 1.34 -0.66
CA ILE A 96 7.05 1.58 0.47
C ILE A 96 6.86 3.01 0.99
N LEU A 97 6.90 4.01 0.11
CA LEU A 97 6.74 5.41 0.49
C LEU A 97 5.36 5.68 1.13
N ALA A 98 4.30 5.01 0.68
CA ALA A 98 2.99 5.11 1.31
C ALA A 98 3.00 4.53 2.73
N GLY A 99 3.71 3.41 2.95
CA GLY A 99 3.93 2.85 4.29
C GLY A 99 4.70 3.81 5.20
N GLU A 100 5.84 4.33 4.73
CA GLU A 100 6.66 5.28 5.49
C GLU A 100 5.89 6.57 5.83
N ASN A 101 5.06 7.08 4.92
CA ASN A 101 4.21 8.24 5.21
C ASN A 101 3.18 7.95 6.30
N ASN A 102 2.55 6.75 6.29
CA ASN A 102 1.64 6.36 7.35
C ASN A 102 2.35 6.28 8.71
N ASP A 103 3.57 5.74 8.75
CA ASP A 103 4.38 5.68 9.97
C ASP A 103 4.72 7.08 10.49
N LEU A 104 5.08 8.01 9.59
CA LEU A 104 5.34 9.41 9.95
C LEU A 104 4.09 10.09 10.52
N ASP A 105 2.92 9.85 9.95
CA ASP A 105 1.67 10.42 10.44
C ASP A 105 1.31 9.84 11.81
N ASN A 106 1.49 8.54 12.03
CA ASN A 106 1.34 7.91 13.34
C ASN A 106 2.30 8.51 14.38
N TYR A 107 3.57 8.72 14.05
CA TYR A 107 4.53 9.37 14.97
C TYR A 107 4.16 10.82 15.27
N ARG A 108 3.65 11.57 14.32
CA ARG A 108 3.16 12.94 14.54
C ARG A 108 1.95 12.95 15.47
N GLU A 109 1.01 12.04 15.28
CA GLU A 109 -0.14 11.92 16.18
C GLU A 109 0.28 11.56 17.61
N LEU A 110 1.21 10.62 17.78
CA LEU A 110 1.76 10.27 19.09
C LEU A 110 2.49 11.46 19.74
N TYR A 111 3.25 12.23 18.97
CA TYR A 111 3.92 13.42 19.48
C TYR A 111 2.93 14.49 19.91
N GLN A 112 1.86 14.72 19.14
CA GLN A 112 0.81 15.67 19.51
C GLN A 112 0.06 15.20 20.77
N LEU A 113 -0.22 13.90 20.89
CA LEU A 113 -0.84 13.32 22.06
C LEU A 113 0.06 13.45 23.31
N ASP A 114 1.36 13.25 23.15
CA ASP A 114 2.33 13.47 24.21
C ASP A 114 2.33 14.93 24.71
N GLN A 115 2.28 15.89 23.79
CA GLN A 115 2.20 17.32 24.11
C GLN A 115 0.86 17.72 24.76
N LYS A 116 -0.22 16.99 24.46
CA LYS A 116 -1.54 17.26 25.02
C LYS A 116 -1.64 16.91 26.51
N TYR A 117 -0.88 15.92 26.97
CA TYR A 117 -0.86 15.46 28.37
C TYR A 117 0.57 15.50 28.94
N PRO A 118 1.20 16.67 29.06
CA PRO A 118 2.61 16.79 29.42
C PRO A 118 2.91 16.35 30.85
N ASP A 119 1.94 16.43 31.75
CA ASP A 119 2.09 16.10 33.15
C ASP A 119 2.17 14.58 33.43
N TYR A 120 1.80 13.76 32.46
CA TYR A 120 1.82 12.31 32.60
C TYR A 120 3.02 11.69 31.88
N PRO A 121 3.94 11.01 32.59
CA PRO A 121 4.97 10.21 31.95
C PRO A 121 4.35 9.04 31.19
N LYS A 122 4.86 8.74 29.98
CA LYS A 122 4.27 7.78 29.07
C LYS A 122 5.32 6.87 28.46
N VAL A 123 4.89 5.66 28.11
CA VAL A 123 5.68 4.69 27.32
C VAL A 123 4.90 4.32 26.09
N ALA A 124 5.55 4.41 24.94
CA ALA A 124 4.95 3.97 23.66
C ALA A 124 4.99 2.44 23.56
N ALA A 125 3.92 1.86 23.04
CA ALA A 125 3.80 0.43 22.80
C ALA A 125 3.07 0.14 21.49
N THR A 126 3.44 -0.96 20.85
CA THR A 126 2.82 -1.45 19.61
C THR A 126 1.77 -2.51 19.92
N VAL A 127 0.64 -2.47 19.25
CA VAL A 127 -0.38 -3.51 19.33
C VAL A 127 0.09 -4.74 18.54
N ILE A 128 0.39 -5.84 19.26
CA ILE A 128 0.93 -7.08 18.68
C ILE A 128 -0.10 -8.20 18.55
N GLY A 129 -1.28 -8.04 19.14
CA GLY A 129 -2.33 -9.05 19.05
C GLY A 129 -3.69 -8.51 19.42
N ARG A 130 -4.73 -9.08 18.81
CA ARG A 130 -6.14 -8.77 19.08
C ARG A 130 -6.88 -10.08 19.28
N ASP A 131 -7.90 -10.09 20.13
CA ASP A 131 -8.72 -11.28 20.34
C ASP A 131 -9.55 -11.58 19.09
N GLY A 132 -9.48 -12.83 18.61
CA GLY A 132 -10.04 -13.23 17.31
C GLY A 132 -11.56 -13.18 17.20
N ASN A 133 -12.29 -13.17 18.34
CA ASN A 133 -13.75 -13.16 18.37
C ASN A 133 -14.34 -11.76 18.52
N ASN A 134 -13.56 -10.78 19.00
CA ASN A 134 -14.03 -9.42 19.29
C ASN A 134 -12.86 -8.44 19.16
N TRP A 135 -12.60 -8.00 17.95
CA TRP A 135 -11.39 -7.35 17.48
C TRP A 135 -10.99 -6.05 18.21
N PHE A 136 -11.88 -5.43 18.95
CA PHE A 136 -11.67 -4.05 19.39
C PHE A 136 -11.64 -3.85 20.89
N HIS A 137 -12.16 -4.79 21.70
CA HIS A 137 -12.35 -4.58 23.13
C HIS A 137 -11.20 -5.07 23.98
N LEU A 138 -10.42 -6.06 23.52
CA LEU A 138 -9.25 -6.58 24.22
C LEU A 138 -8.10 -6.74 23.21
N PHE A 139 -6.94 -6.17 23.52
CA PHE A 139 -5.75 -6.29 22.67
C PHE A 139 -4.48 -6.42 23.50
N THR A 140 -3.43 -6.93 22.89
CA THR A 140 -2.12 -7.16 23.51
C THR A 140 -1.10 -6.19 22.94
N ILE A 141 -0.25 -5.65 23.79
CA ILE A 141 0.84 -4.73 23.47
C ILE A 141 2.21 -5.36 23.78
N ASP A 142 3.26 -4.87 23.12
CA ASP A 142 4.65 -5.34 23.17
C ASP A 142 5.44 -4.82 24.40
N LYS A 143 4.77 -4.27 25.42
CA LYS A 143 5.37 -3.76 26.65
C LYS A 143 4.79 -4.45 27.85
N GLY A 144 5.64 -4.74 28.85
CA GLY A 144 5.26 -5.47 30.04
C GLY A 144 5.93 -4.96 31.33
N LYS A 145 6.01 -5.82 32.35
CA LYS A 145 6.62 -5.47 33.64
C LYS A 145 8.04 -4.93 33.52
N LYS A 146 8.84 -5.50 32.62
CA LYS A 146 10.24 -5.06 32.41
C LYS A 146 10.35 -3.65 31.80
N ASP A 147 9.30 -3.20 31.20
CA ASP A 147 9.18 -1.83 30.64
C ASP A 147 8.50 -0.86 31.61
N GLY A 148 8.21 -1.31 32.85
CA GLY A 148 7.56 -0.50 33.87
C GLY A 148 6.03 -0.46 33.79
N ILE A 149 5.42 -1.36 33.00
CA ILE A 149 3.95 -1.43 32.88
C ILE A 149 3.34 -2.20 34.07
N ALA A 150 2.26 -1.66 34.60
CA ALA A 150 1.46 -2.25 35.65
C ALA A 150 -0.03 -2.28 35.30
N VAL A 151 -0.77 -3.12 36.00
CA VAL A 151 -2.25 -3.18 35.90
C VAL A 151 -2.83 -1.85 36.35
N ASP A 152 -3.96 -1.47 35.77
CA ASP A 152 -4.68 -0.21 35.97
C ASP A 152 -3.98 1.05 35.43
N MET A 153 -2.87 0.91 34.70
CA MET A 153 -2.31 2.01 33.90
C MET A 153 -3.22 2.37 32.74
N ASN A 154 -3.40 3.67 32.49
CA ASN A 154 -4.28 4.17 31.44
C ASN A 154 -3.58 4.15 30.10
N VAL A 155 -4.31 3.82 29.04
CA VAL A 155 -3.82 3.72 27.67
C VAL A 155 -4.55 4.73 26.81
N ILE A 156 -3.78 5.54 26.05
CA ILE A 156 -4.27 6.60 25.17
C ILE A 156 -3.74 6.39 23.77
N ALA A 157 -4.52 6.80 22.76
CA ALA A 157 -4.10 6.86 21.35
C ALA A 157 -4.93 7.90 20.58
N GLY A 158 -4.50 8.27 19.40
CA GLY A 158 -5.17 9.32 18.64
C GLY A 158 -5.25 10.60 19.46
N ASN A 159 -6.44 10.97 19.88
CA ASN A 159 -6.63 12.17 20.69
C ASN A 159 -7.22 11.90 22.10
N GLY A 160 -7.31 10.65 22.55
CA GLY A 160 -7.99 10.35 23.80
C GLY A 160 -7.76 8.98 24.41
N LEU A 161 -8.63 8.65 25.33
CA LEU A 161 -8.60 7.43 26.11
C LEU A 161 -8.99 6.20 25.28
N VAL A 162 -8.11 5.22 25.25
CA VAL A 162 -8.36 3.90 24.66
C VAL A 162 -8.92 2.92 25.68
N GLY A 163 -8.31 2.87 26.87
CA GLY A 163 -8.66 1.87 27.87
C GLY A 163 -7.69 1.83 29.04
N ILE A 164 -7.61 0.65 29.65
CA ILE A 164 -6.81 0.40 30.84
C ILE A 164 -6.07 -0.94 30.71
N VAL A 165 -4.89 -1.03 31.27
CA VAL A 165 -4.13 -2.28 31.35
C VAL A 165 -4.83 -3.25 32.31
N SER A 166 -5.24 -4.41 31.81
CA SER A 166 -6.02 -5.41 32.57
C SER A 166 -5.16 -6.58 33.08
N GLU A 167 -4.10 -6.92 32.36
CA GLU A 167 -3.17 -8.01 32.70
C GLU A 167 -1.77 -7.66 32.21
N VAL A 168 -0.73 -8.05 32.98
CA VAL A 168 0.66 -7.74 32.62
C VAL A 168 1.53 -8.99 32.75
N GLY A 169 2.19 -9.37 31.64
CA GLY A 169 3.28 -10.31 31.57
C GLY A 169 4.64 -9.63 31.68
N ASP A 170 5.72 -10.40 31.53
CA ASP A 170 7.09 -9.83 31.58
C ASP A 170 7.40 -8.89 30.40
N HIS A 171 6.94 -9.24 29.20
CA HIS A 171 7.22 -8.54 27.94
C HIS A 171 5.96 -8.15 27.16
N TYR A 172 4.79 -8.33 27.72
CA TYR A 172 3.52 -7.98 27.10
C TYR A 172 2.52 -7.52 28.14
N ALA A 173 1.50 -6.79 27.72
CA ALA A 173 0.35 -6.53 28.56
C ALA A 173 -0.94 -6.62 27.71
N LYS A 174 -2.05 -6.93 28.39
CA LYS A 174 -3.39 -6.87 27.80
C LYS A 174 -4.08 -5.59 28.21
N VAL A 175 -4.66 -4.94 27.24
CA VAL A 175 -5.44 -3.70 27.42
C VAL A 175 -6.91 -4.00 27.18
N ARG A 176 -7.75 -3.58 28.10
CA ARG A 176 -9.21 -3.55 27.93
C ARG A 176 -9.60 -2.17 27.47
N ALA A 177 -10.23 -2.10 26.31
CA ALA A 177 -10.74 -0.85 25.77
C ALA A 177 -11.98 -0.35 26.52
N ILE A 178 -12.25 0.94 26.45
CA ILE A 178 -13.45 1.55 27.07
C ILE A 178 -14.75 1.07 26.44
N ILE A 179 -14.70 0.49 25.26
CA ILE A 179 -15.84 -0.06 24.52
C ILE A 179 -16.24 -1.49 24.97
N ASP A 180 -15.42 -2.15 25.78
CA ASP A 180 -15.72 -3.48 26.33
C ASP A 180 -16.95 -3.43 27.23
N ASP A 181 -17.83 -4.44 27.15
CA ASP A 181 -19.07 -4.52 27.94
C ASP A 181 -18.83 -4.49 29.46
N LYS A 182 -17.62 -4.82 29.91
CA LYS A 182 -17.19 -4.77 31.31
C LYS A 182 -16.53 -3.46 31.70
N SER A 183 -16.43 -2.52 30.76
CA SER A 183 -15.80 -1.22 30.97
C SER A 183 -16.84 -0.17 31.38
N ASN A 184 -16.62 0.45 32.54
CA ASN A 184 -17.35 1.61 33.01
C ASN A 184 -16.36 2.70 33.37
N VAL A 185 -16.43 3.82 32.71
CA VAL A 185 -15.54 4.97 32.92
C VAL A 185 -16.29 6.08 33.59
N SER A 186 -15.88 6.44 34.83
CA SER A 186 -16.38 7.65 35.47
C SER A 186 -15.84 8.85 34.70
N ALA A 187 -16.76 9.60 34.12
CA ALA A 187 -16.45 10.74 33.26
C ALA A 187 -17.18 11.99 33.73
N MET A 188 -16.84 13.13 33.13
CA MET A 188 -17.52 14.40 33.36
C MET A 188 -17.54 15.23 32.08
N PHE A 189 -18.52 16.08 31.98
CA PHE A 189 -18.56 17.11 30.96
C PHE A 189 -17.49 18.18 31.27
N GLU A 190 -16.57 18.43 30.35
CA GLU A 190 -15.48 19.36 30.54
C GLU A 190 -15.97 20.78 30.83
N ASN A 191 -17.08 21.21 30.19
CA ASN A 191 -17.63 22.55 30.30
C ASN A 191 -18.37 22.83 31.63
N THR A 192 -19.04 21.80 32.19
CA THR A 192 -19.91 21.97 33.36
C THR A 192 -19.37 21.31 34.62
N GLY A 193 -18.40 20.37 34.47
CA GLY A 193 -17.87 19.58 35.56
C GLY A 193 -18.82 18.51 36.09
N GLU A 194 -20.03 18.39 35.52
CA GLU A 194 -21.00 17.41 35.97
C GLU A 194 -20.63 16.00 35.52
N THR A 195 -20.83 15.04 36.40
CA THR A 195 -20.38 13.67 36.22
C THR A 195 -21.39 12.82 35.47
N CYS A 196 -20.86 11.84 34.75
CA CYS A 196 -21.61 10.79 34.05
C CYS A 196 -20.81 9.49 34.05
N ILE A 197 -21.41 8.41 33.60
CA ILE A 197 -20.75 7.14 33.38
C ILE A 197 -20.77 6.82 31.89
N VAL A 198 -19.59 6.66 31.29
CA VAL A 198 -19.42 6.12 29.93
C VAL A 198 -19.33 4.61 30.05
N LYS A 199 -20.32 3.92 29.49
CA LYS A 199 -20.48 2.47 29.57
C LYS A 199 -20.12 1.82 28.24
N GLY A 200 -19.12 0.95 28.25
CA GLY A 200 -18.79 0.12 27.09
C GLY A 200 -19.95 -0.78 26.70
N ASN A 201 -20.18 -0.88 25.41
CA ASN A 201 -21.20 -1.75 24.83
C ASN A 201 -20.81 -2.08 23.38
N MET A 202 -20.53 -3.36 23.15
CA MET A 202 -20.10 -3.83 21.84
C MET A 202 -21.16 -3.63 20.75
N GLU A 203 -22.45 -3.69 21.09
CA GLU A 203 -23.50 -3.44 20.10
C GLU A 203 -23.57 -1.96 19.72
N SER A 204 -23.37 -1.06 20.67
CA SER A 204 -23.42 0.39 20.46
C SER A 204 -22.24 0.87 19.62
N ILE A 205 -21.04 0.30 19.82
CA ILE A 205 -19.86 0.70 19.05
C ILE A 205 -19.96 0.36 17.55
N TYR A 206 -20.64 -0.74 17.18
CA TYR A 206 -20.93 -1.03 15.78
C TYR A 206 -21.83 0.01 15.12
N LYS A 207 -22.59 0.76 15.91
CA LYS A 207 -23.40 1.90 15.46
C LYS A 207 -22.65 3.23 15.51
N GLY A 208 -21.37 3.22 15.98
CA GLY A 208 -20.48 4.37 16.02
C GLY A 208 -20.54 5.22 17.28
N TYR A 209 -21.12 4.73 18.37
CA TYR A 209 -21.22 5.46 19.63
C TYR A 209 -20.97 4.57 20.86
N ILE A 210 -20.75 5.20 22.01
CA ILE A 210 -20.65 4.56 23.33
C ILE A 210 -21.80 5.12 24.18
N ASP A 211 -22.38 4.28 25.02
CA ASP A 211 -23.51 4.67 25.88
C ASP A 211 -23.02 5.55 27.04
N VAL A 212 -23.78 6.60 27.35
CA VAL A 212 -23.55 7.48 28.50
C VAL A 212 -24.79 7.43 29.39
N THR A 213 -24.57 7.14 30.66
CA THR A 213 -25.65 6.97 31.66
C THR A 213 -25.40 7.82 32.90
N MET A 214 -26.38 7.90 33.78
CA MET A 214 -26.30 8.67 35.04
C MET A 214 -25.96 10.13 34.84
N ILE A 215 -26.45 10.73 33.78
CA ILE A 215 -26.35 12.17 33.56
C ILE A 215 -27.41 12.85 34.48
N SER A 216 -27.01 13.82 35.26
CA SER A 216 -27.94 14.57 36.13
C SER A 216 -29.00 15.33 35.31
N ASN A 217 -30.23 15.41 35.80
CA ASN A 217 -31.29 16.16 35.15
C ASN A 217 -31.02 17.65 34.96
N ASN A 218 -30.17 18.21 35.82
CA ASN A 218 -29.82 19.63 35.81
C ASN A 218 -28.71 19.96 34.80
N VAL A 219 -28.10 18.93 34.15
CA VAL A 219 -27.08 19.13 33.15
C VAL A 219 -27.57 19.95 31.98
N THR A 220 -26.82 21.00 31.65
CA THR A 220 -27.06 21.88 30.50
C THR A 220 -26.20 21.51 29.30
N ALA A 221 -25.64 20.28 29.31
CA ALA A 221 -24.78 19.78 28.23
C ALA A 221 -25.51 19.77 26.87
N LYS A 222 -24.77 20.07 25.83
CA LYS A 222 -25.23 20.13 24.44
C LYS A 222 -24.52 19.11 23.59
N ASN A 223 -25.17 18.78 22.48
CA ASN A 223 -24.50 17.96 21.47
C ASN A 223 -23.19 18.62 21.01
N GLY A 224 -22.10 17.87 20.98
CA GLY A 224 -20.77 18.34 20.67
C GLY A 224 -19.90 18.70 21.90
N ASP A 225 -20.48 18.70 23.12
CA ASP A 225 -19.69 18.92 24.34
C ASP A 225 -18.73 17.78 24.58
N SER A 226 -17.50 18.12 25.01
CA SER A 226 -16.44 17.18 25.34
C SER A 226 -16.72 16.46 26.66
N VAL A 227 -16.44 15.16 26.66
CA VAL A 227 -16.50 14.30 27.85
C VAL A 227 -15.10 13.78 28.14
N VAL A 228 -14.63 14.05 29.35
CA VAL A 228 -13.29 13.65 29.85
C VAL A 228 -13.44 12.75 31.05
N THR A 229 -12.39 11.99 31.40
CA THR A 229 -12.37 11.21 32.63
C THR A 229 -12.49 12.11 33.86
N SER A 230 -13.26 11.64 34.83
CA SER A 230 -13.53 12.39 36.07
C SER A 230 -12.41 12.19 37.10
N HIS A 231 -12.24 13.21 37.96
CA HIS A 231 -11.35 13.14 39.12
C HIS A 231 -11.78 12.15 40.17
N ILE A 232 -13.07 11.78 40.22
CA ILE A 232 -13.63 10.83 41.18
C ILE A 232 -13.48 9.34 40.72
N SER A 233 -12.86 9.10 39.60
CA SER A 233 -12.57 7.73 39.14
C SER A 233 -11.51 7.10 40.06
N ASP A 234 -11.72 5.82 40.39
CA ASP A 234 -10.76 5.02 41.16
C ASP A 234 -9.59 4.47 40.31
N LYS A 235 -9.75 4.42 38.97
CA LYS A 235 -8.78 3.81 38.05
C LYS A 235 -8.31 4.72 36.94
N PHE A 236 -9.15 5.66 36.53
CA PHE A 236 -8.80 6.54 35.43
C PHE A 236 -8.25 7.88 35.94
N LEU A 237 -7.12 8.29 35.37
CA LEU A 237 -6.56 9.61 35.61
C LEU A 237 -7.50 10.69 35.07
N PRO A 238 -7.60 11.84 35.73
CA PRO A 238 -8.53 12.88 35.32
C PRO A 238 -8.12 13.61 34.02
N GLY A 239 -9.12 14.13 33.30
CA GLY A 239 -8.91 15.00 32.15
C GLY A 239 -8.55 14.30 30.84
N LEU A 240 -8.58 12.95 30.77
CA LEU A 240 -8.37 12.22 29.53
C LEU A 240 -9.63 12.29 28.67
N LEU A 241 -9.52 12.80 27.43
CA LEU A 241 -10.65 12.95 26.53
C LEU A 241 -11.20 11.58 26.13
N VAL A 242 -12.50 11.37 26.28
CA VAL A 242 -13.21 10.14 25.88
C VAL A 242 -13.89 10.33 24.52
N GLY A 243 -14.62 11.42 24.37
CA GLY A 243 -15.35 11.70 23.13
C GLY A 243 -16.21 12.94 23.25
N TYR A 244 -17.16 13.04 22.31
CA TYR A 244 -18.11 14.14 22.23
C TYR A 244 -19.52 13.61 22.29
N ILE A 245 -20.37 14.26 23.09
CA ILE A 245 -21.79 13.90 23.20
C ILE A 245 -22.48 14.07 21.84
N SER A 246 -23.21 13.06 21.40
CA SER A 246 -24.00 13.10 20.16
C SER A 246 -25.47 13.38 20.40
N ASP A 247 -26.04 12.84 21.47
CA ASP A 247 -27.41 13.11 21.89
C ASP A 247 -27.58 12.86 23.40
N ILE A 248 -28.62 13.47 23.98
CA ILE A 248 -29.03 13.28 25.37
C ILE A 248 -30.55 13.13 25.40
N THR A 249 -31.00 12.09 26.07
CA THR A 249 -32.43 11.75 26.20
C THR A 249 -32.78 11.60 27.68
N GLN A 250 -33.97 12.07 28.07
CA GLN A 250 -34.49 11.86 29.42
C GLN A 250 -34.86 10.39 29.61
N GLU A 251 -34.43 9.78 30.72
CA GLU A 251 -34.87 8.43 31.06
C GLU A 251 -36.34 8.39 31.52
N THR A 252 -36.97 7.24 31.37
CA THR A 252 -38.40 7.05 31.68
C THR A 252 -38.71 7.22 33.15
N ASP A 253 -37.77 7.06 34.04
CA ASP A 253 -37.88 7.27 35.46
C ASP A 253 -37.91 8.77 35.87
N GLY A 254 -37.50 9.64 34.95
CA GLY A 254 -37.44 11.07 35.15
C GLY A 254 -36.37 11.54 36.13
N LEU A 255 -35.52 10.64 36.65
CA LEU A 255 -34.51 10.95 37.65
C LEU A 255 -33.14 11.26 37.04
N SER A 256 -32.87 10.68 35.89
CA SER A 256 -31.59 10.83 35.16
C SER A 256 -31.81 11.01 33.68
N LYS A 257 -30.73 11.41 32.98
CA LYS A 257 -30.64 11.39 31.53
C LYS A 257 -29.61 10.35 31.09
N SER A 258 -29.82 9.80 29.93
CA SER A 258 -28.85 8.98 29.20
C SER A 258 -28.57 9.61 27.83
N GLY A 259 -27.54 9.16 27.17
CA GLY A 259 -27.17 9.67 25.86
C GLY A 259 -26.12 8.79 25.16
N HIS A 260 -25.70 9.26 24.05
CA HIS A 260 -24.65 8.60 23.26
C HIS A 260 -23.44 9.54 23.10
N LEU A 261 -22.26 8.95 23.06
CA LEU A 261 -21.00 9.65 22.89
C LEU A 261 -20.28 9.09 21.67
N THR A 262 -19.86 9.95 20.77
CA THR A 262 -18.96 9.59 19.67
C THR A 262 -17.53 9.58 20.20
N PRO A 263 -16.83 8.42 20.22
CA PRO A 263 -15.46 8.34 20.71
C PRO A 263 -14.50 9.10 19.78
N VAL A 264 -13.44 9.67 20.38
CA VAL A 264 -12.39 10.33 19.57
C VAL A 264 -11.35 9.35 19.02
N VAL A 265 -11.36 8.12 19.52
CA VAL A 265 -10.40 7.06 19.13
C VAL A 265 -11.07 6.11 18.13
N SER A 266 -10.37 5.80 17.06
CA SER A 266 -10.74 4.74 16.10
C SER A 266 -10.18 3.40 16.57
N PHE A 267 -10.99 2.60 17.25
CA PHE A 267 -10.54 1.33 17.84
C PHE A 267 -10.15 0.27 16.82
N ASP A 268 -10.66 0.35 15.61
CA ASP A 268 -10.37 -0.55 14.49
C ASP A 268 -8.96 -0.39 13.90
N LYS A 269 -8.34 0.80 14.08
CA LYS A 269 -7.06 1.17 13.48
C LYS A 269 -5.92 1.34 14.48
N LEU A 270 -6.09 0.88 15.73
CA LEU A 270 -5.07 1.02 16.76
C LEU A 270 -3.83 0.19 16.40
N GLU A 271 -2.72 0.83 16.06
CA GLU A 271 -1.41 0.21 15.81
C GLU A 271 -0.41 0.54 16.91
N THR A 272 -0.37 1.78 17.35
CA THR A 272 0.51 2.25 18.42
C THR A 272 -0.29 3.01 19.46
N VAL A 273 0.06 2.82 20.72
CA VAL A 273 -0.59 3.45 21.86
C VAL A 273 0.46 4.02 22.82
N LEU A 274 0.06 4.99 23.64
CA LEU A 274 0.85 5.49 24.77
C LEU A 274 0.24 4.97 26.07
N ILE A 275 1.07 4.43 26.94
CA ILE A 275 0.66 3.98 28.27
C ILE A 275 1.14 5.01 29.29
N ILE A 276 0.22 5.57 30.04
CA ILE A 276 0.54 6.49 31.13
C ILE A 276 1.03 5.66 32.30
N THR A 277 2.29 5.85 32.69
CA THR A 277 2.95 5.03 33.73
C THR A 277 2.62 5.46 35.16
N THR A 278 1.91 6.58 35.31
CA THR A 278 1.35 7.02 36.59
C THR A 278 0.05 6.24 36.86
N LEU A 279 -0.06 5.65 38.01
CA LEU A 279 -1.31 5.09 38.50
C LEU A 279 -2.16 6.16 39.18
N LYS A 280 -3.47 6.00 39.11
CA LYS A 280 -4.38 6.80 39.95
C LYS A 280 -4.14 6.47 41.43
N ASP A 281 -3.88 7.49 42.21
CA ASP A 281 -3.77 7.31 43.69
C ASP A 281 -5.17 7.12 44.27
N SER A 282 -5.46 5.91 44.71
CA SER A 282 -6.74 5.53 45.33
C SER A 282 -6.73 5.66 46.85
N SER A 283 -5.59 6.03 47.44
CA SER A 283 -5.47 6.11 48.90
C SER A 283 -6.43 7.12 49.54
N GLU A 284 -6.71 8.25 48.85
CA GLU A 284 -7.69 9.23 49.32
C GLU A 284 -9.14 8.71 49.32
N ILE A 285 -9.46 7.74 48.47
CA ILE A 285 -10.81 7.14 48.36
C ILE A 285 -11.01 6.03 49.40
N GLU A 286 -9.97 5.28 49.73
CA GLU A 286 -10.01 4.27 50.81
C GLU A 286 -10.19 4.90 52.17
N ASP A 287 -9.57 6.04 52.41
CA ASP A 287 -9.75 6.79 53.68
C ASP A 287 -11.20 7.23 53.86
N ILE A 288 -11.90 7.63 52.81
CA ILE A 288 -13.33 8.01 52.89
C ILE A 288 -14.23 6.79 53.14
N LYS A 289 -13.93 5.62 52.59
CA LYS A 289 -14.71 4.37 52.83
C LYS A 289 -14.53 3.78 54.20
N ASN A 290 -13.48 4.14 54.93
CA ASN A 290 -13.21 3.67 56.28
C ASN A 290 -13.82 4.57 57.37
N TYR A 291 -14.51 5.67 57.00
CA TYR A 291 -15.20 6.58 57.93
C TYR A 291 -16.71 6.32 58.06
N ASP A 292 -17.29 5.37 57.28
CA ASP A 292 -18.67 4.88 57.40
C ASP A 292 -18.70 3.50 58.11
#